data_b71b6532b64d6772a8758cd03075fe4d
#
_entry.id   b71b6532b64d6772a8758cd03075fe4d
#
_cell.length_a   1.000
_cell.length_b   1.000
_cell.length_c   1.000
_cell.angle_alpha   90.00
_cell.angle_beta   90.00
_cell.angle_gamma   90.00
#
_symmetry.space_group_name_H-M   'P 1'
#
loop_
_entity.id
_entity.type
_entity.pdbx_description
1 polymer ?
#
loop_
_entity_poly.entity_id
_entity_poly.type
_entity_poly.pdbx_seq_one_letter_code
_entity_poly.pdbx_strand_id
1 'polypeptide(L)'
;MKRIIPFVHQQLKAHLNPDSIAIDATMGNGFDTLFLAKHCKEVYAFDIQKAALNKTKDLLKKERLNNVNLIHDSHEFMALYTVSNVDVVVFNLGYLPNQDKTITTKKTSTLDAIQQSIMLLNKGGLIAVTFYPGHAEGACEVEYIIPYLESLCSKHYEVLRYEFINKTKSPFTVFIKKLRSD
;
A
#
# COMPACT_ATOMS: atom_id res chain seq x y z
N MET A 1 -14.87 -15.43 8.19
CA MET A 1 -13.90 -14.76 7.31
C MET A 1 -13.71 -13.31 7.75
N LYS A 2 -12.47 -12.80 7.72
CA LYS A 2 -12.18 -11.40 8.07
C LYS A 2 -12.58 -10.46 6.92
N ARG A 3 -12.95 -9.21 7.25
CA ARG A 3 -13.07 -8.12 6.26
C ARG A 3 -11.71 -7.84 5.63
N ILE A 4 -11.69 -7.16 4.48
CA ILE A 4 -10.47 -6.93 3.68
C ILE A 4 -9.34 -6.33 4.53
N ILE A 5 -9.48 -5.13 5.09
CA ILE A 5 -8.39 -4.45 5.81
C ILE A 5 -7.88 -5.23 7.03
N PRO A 6 -8.73 -5.80 7.93
CA PRO A 6 -8.24 -6.66 9.00
C PRO A 6 -7.51 -7.93 8.53
N PHE A 7 -7.85 -8.44 7.33
CA PHE A 7 -7.10 -9.55 6.74
C PHE A 7 -5.75 -9.07 6.21
N VAL A 8 -5.71 -7.94 5.53
CA VAL A 8 -4.46 -7.30 5.06
C VAL A 8 -3.50 -7.09 6.23
N HIS A 9 -3.92 -6.44 7.31
CA HIS A 9 -3.08 -6.23 8.49
C HIS A 9 -2.55 -7.54 9.08
N GLN A 10 -3.37 -8.61 9.09
CA GLN A 10 -2.90 -9.92 9.55
C GLN A 10 -1.79 -10.49 8.65
N GLN A 11 -1.92 -10.37 7.32
CA GLN A 11 -0.90 -10.83 6.39
C GLN A 11 0.39 -9.99 6.50
N LEU A 12 0.25 -8.66 6.53
CA LEU A 12 1.39 -7.76 6.71
C LEU A 12 2.17 -8.07 7.99
N LYS A 13 1.45 -8.26 9.12
CA LYS A 13 2.08 -8.56 10.42
C LYS A 13 2.95 -9.81 10.40
N ALA A 14 2.60 -10.82 9.60
CA ALA A 14 3.38 -12.05 9.46
C ALA A 14 4.73 -11.84 8.72
N HIS A 15 4.88 -10.69 8.03
CA HIS A 15 6.08 -10.32 7.27
C HIS A 15 6.88 -9.18 7.94
N LEU A 16 6.43 -8.71 9.10
CA LEU A 16 7.03 -7.59 9.82
C LEU A 16 7.74 -8.05 11.10
N ASN A 17 8.83 -7.38 11.41
CA ASN A 17 9.56 -7.48 12.67
C ASN A 17 10.06 -6.08 13.08
N PRO A 18 10.62 -5.91 14.30
CA PRO A 18 11.08 -4.59 14.78
C PRO A 18 12.18 -3.92 13.94
N ASP A 19 12.88 -4.65 13.08
CA ASP A 19 13.92 -4.12 12.19
C ASP A 19 13.40 -3.80 10.78
N SER A 20 12.15 -4.16 10.48
CA SER A 20 11.54 -4.00 9.16
C SER A 20 11.41 -2.53 8.75
N ILE A 21 11.56 -2.30 7.44
CA ILE A 21 11.25 -1.03 6.77
C ILE A 21 9.97 -1.22 5.95
N ALA A 22 9.02 -0.30 6.09
CA ALA A 22 7.75 -0.36 5.40
C ALA A 22 7.40 0.93 4.66
N ILE A 23 6.58 0.80 3.62
CA ILE A 23 6.01 1.94 2.88
C ILE A 23 4.49 1.88 2.98
N ASP A 24 3.87 3.00 3.37
CA ASP A 24 2.46 3.28 3.16
C ASP A 24 2.34 4.24 1.97
N ALA A 25 1.99 3.70 0.81
CA ALA A 25 1.94 4.45 -0.44
C ALA A 25 0.69 5.34 -0.57
N THR A 26 -0.27 5.22 0.36
CA THR A 26 -1.56 5.92 0.36
C THR A 26 -2.01 6.24 1.78
N MET A 27 -1.25 7.10 2.45
CA MET A 27 -1.35 7.40 3.88
C MET A 27 -2.78 7.71 4.37
N GLY A 28 -3.49 8.56 3.65
CA GLY A 28 -4.88 8.91 3.93
C GLY A 28 -5.11 9.39 5.36
N ASN A 29 -5.98 8.68 6.10
CA ASN A 29 -6.25 8.98 7.51
C ASN A 29 -5.21 8.41 8.48
N GLY A 30 -4.15 7.77 8.00
CA GLY A 30 -3.01 7.30 8.78
C GLY A 30 -3.21 5.97 9.51
N PHE A 31 -4.28 5.21 9.23
CA PHE A 31 -4.56 3.97 9.96
C PHE A 31 -3.55 2.86 9.60
N ASP A 32 -3.19 2.73 8.33
CA ASP A 32 -2.18 1.76 7.90
C ASP A 32 -0.77 2.24 8.31
N THR A 33 -0.49 3.54 8.16
CA THR A 33 0.73 4.16 8.70
C THR A 33 0.92 3.86 10.17
N LEU A 34 -0.13 4.05 10.99
CA LEU A 34 -0.10 3.76 12.43
C LEU A 34 0.15 2.27 12.70
N PHE A 35 -0.54 1.40 11.96
CA PHE A 35 -0.34 -0.05 12.09
C PHE A 35 1.11 -0.41 11.78
N LEU A 36 1.69 0.05 10.68
CA LEU A 36 3.08 -0.19 10.30
C LEU A 36 4.06 0.36 11.35
N ALA A 37 3.86 1.60 11.80
CA ALA A 37 4.72 2.25 12.78
C ALA A 37 4.83 1.50 14.12
N LYS A 38 3.78 0.76 14.50
CA LYS A 38 3.78 -0.09 15.70
C LYS A 38 4.55 -1.41 15.53
N HIS A 39 4.94 -1.78 14.30
CA HIS A 39 5.52 -3.08 14.00
C HIS A 39 6.86 -3.01 13.26
N CYS A 40 7.29 -1.82 12.81
CA CYS A 40 8.46 -1.59 11.99
C CYS A 40 9.47 -0.69 12.69
N LYS A 41 10.73 -0.79 12.26
CA LYS A 41 11.79 0.17 12.59
C LYS A 41 11.52 1.54 12.00
N GLU A 42 11.10 1.57 10.73
CA GLU A 42 10.93 2.79 9.96
C GLU A 42 9.79 2.64 8.94
N VAL A 43 9.02 3.71 8.76
CA VAL A 43 7.91 3.78 7.79
C VAL A 43 8.06 5.03 6.94
N TYR A 44 7.89 4.87 5.62
CA TYR A 44 7.75 5.97 4.65
C TYR A 44 6.29 6.06 4.24
N ALA A 45 5.63 7.18 4.52
CA ALA A 45 4.20 7.33 4.27
C ALA A 45 3.93 8.49 3.32
N PHE A 46 3.29 8.18 2.18
CA PHE A 46 3.07 9.09 1.06
C PHE A 46 1.61 9.53 0.96
N ASP A 47 1.38 10.80 0.70
CA ASP A 47 0.11 11.34 0.24
C ASP A 47 0.30 12.70 -0.45
N ILE A 48 -0.48 12.94 -1.50
CA ILE A 48 -0.49 14.22 -2.23
C ILE A 48 -1.31 15.29 -1.50
N GLN A 49 -2.13 14.89 -0.51
CA GLN A 49 -3.02 15.79 0.21
C GLN A 49 -2.43 16.21 1.55
N LYS A 50 -2.20 17.50 1.73
CA LYS A 50 -1.73 18.08 3.01
C LYS A 50 -2.63 17.73 4.20
N ALA A 51 -3.93 17.55 3.96
CA ALA A 51 -4.89 17.15 4.99
C ALA A 51 -4.59 15.75 5.54
N ALA A 52 -4.17 14.80 4.69
CA ALA A 52 -3.76 13.46 5.10
C ALA A 52 -2.53 13.51 6.00
N LEU A 53 -1.50 14.27 5.60
CA LEU A 53 -0.29 14.45 6.39
C LEU A 53 -0.59 15.00 7.80
N ASN A 54 -1.41 16.05 7.88
CA ASN A 54 -1.74 16.67 9.14
C ASN A 54 -2.47 15.69 10.08
N LYS A 55 -3.49 14.96 9.57
CA LYS A 55 -4.22 13.96 10.34
C LYS A 55 -3.30 12.84 10.84
N THR A 56 -2.44 12.32 9.96
CA THR A 56 -1.51 11.25 10.31
C THR A 56 -0.49 11.72 11.33
N LYS A 57 0.04 12.94 11.17
CA LYS A 57 0.96 13.55 12.14
C LYS A 57 0.34 13.65 13.54
N ASP A 58 -0.92 14.11 13.63
CA ASP A 58 -1.62 14.22 14.90
C ASP A 58 -1.87 12.84 15.54
N LEU A 59 -2.22 11.85 14.70
CA LEU A 59 -2.41 10.46 15.14
C LEU A 59 -1.10 9.87 15.70
N LEU A 60 0.01 10.00 15.00
CA LEU A 60 1.32 9.51 15.43
C LEU A 60 1.78 10.20 16.72
N LYS A 61 1.57 11.53 16.84
CA LYS A 61 1.89 12.29 18.07
C LYS A 61 1.08 11.78 19.27
N LYS A 62 -0.21 11.52 19.09
CA LYS A 62 -1.07 10.95 20.15
C LYS A 62 -0.58 9.58 20.62
N GLU A 63 -0.10 8.75 19.72
CA GLU A 63 0.43 7.42 19.99
C GLU A 63 1.92 7.40 20.37
N ARG A 64 2.57 8.58 20.40
CA ARG A 64 4.00 8.77 20.75
C ARG A 64 4.96 7.99 19.84
N LEU A 65 4.62 7.90 18.54
CA LEU A 65 5.45 7.26 17.52
C LEU A 65 6.23 8.32 16.74
N ASN A 66 7.52 8.05 16.49
CA ASN A 66 8.46 8.96 15.83
C ASN A 66 9.28 8.30 14.71
N ASN A 67 8.92 7.09 14.33
CA ASN A 67 9.59 6.27 13.32
C ASN A 67 8.94 6.35 11.94
N VAL A 68 8.24 7.45 11.62
CA VAL A 68 7.53 7.66 10.35
C VAL A 68 8.03 8.90 9.64
N ASN A 69 8.47 8.74 8.40
CA ASN A 69 8.78 9.80 7.45
C ASN A 69 7.48 10.14 6.68
N LEU A 70 6.86 11.27 7.01
CA LEU A 70 5.65 11.75 6.32
C LEU A 70 6.05 12.53 5.07
N ILE A 71 5.68 12.05 3.90
CA ILE A 71 6.10 12.58 2.59
C ILE A 71 4.88 13.18 1.87
N HIS A 72 4.95 14.49 1.59
CA HIS A 72 3.92 15.20 0.84
C HIS A 72 4.25 15.16 -0.64
N ASP A 73 4.08 14.00 -1.26
CA ASP A 73 4.36 13.77 -2.67
C ASP A 73 3.56 12.57 -3.19
N SER A 74 3.57 12.37 -4.51
CA SER A 74 2.97 11.20 -5.13
C SER A 74 3.80 9.94 -4.85
N HIS A 75 3.12 8.84 -4.61
CA HIS A 75 3.75 7.52 -4.43
C HIS A 75 4.56 7.06 -5.65
N GLU A 76 4.31 7.60 -6.84
CA GLU A 76 5.10 7.31 -8.05
C GLU A 76 6.55 7.79 -7.96
N PHE A 77 6.89 8.60 -6.96
CA PHE A 77 8.25 9.07 -6.71
C PHE A 77 8.91 8.39 -5.50
N MET A 78 8.36 7.28 -5.00
CA MET A 78 8.85 6.65 -3.76
C MET A 78 10.32 6.26 -3.80
N ALA A 79 10.85 5.88 -4.96
CA ALA A 79 12.25 5.53 -5.11
C ALA A 79 13.23 6.71 -4.88
N LEU A 80 12.74 7.96 -4.89
CA LEU A 80 13.56 9.13 -4.56
C LEU A 80 13.73 9.34 -3.04
N TYR A 81 12.85 8.76 -2.23
CA TYR A 81 12.77 8.96 -0.79
C TYR A 81 13.20 7.74 0.01
N THR A 82 13.11 6.55 -0.59
CA THR A 82 13.33 5.30 0.11
C THR A 82 14.60 4.62 -0.40
N VAL A 83 15.31 4.03 0.55
CA VAL A 83 16.43 3.14 0.22
C VAL A 83 15.90 1.75 -0.16
N SER A 84 16.75 0.93 -0.79
CA SER A 84 16.48 -0.50 -0.98
C SER A 84 16.24 -1.21 0.36
N ASN A 85 15.73 -2.43 0.33
CA ASN A 85 15.48 -3.29 1.49
C ASN A 85 14.16 -2.98 2.24
N VAL A 86 13.09 -2.78 1.47
CA VAL A 86 11.73 -2.66 2.01
C VAL A 86 11.14 -4.06 2.22
N ASP A 87 10.53 -4.30 3.38
CA ASP A 87 9.91 -5.59 3.70
C ASP A 87 8.42 -5.61 3.36
N VAL A 88 7.75 -4.46 3.50
CA VAL A 88 6.31 -4.36 3.24
C VAL A 88 5.97 -3.04 2.56
N VAL A 89 5.08 -3.12 1.55
CA VAL A 89 4.45 -1.94 0.94
C VAL A 89 2.93 -2.12 0.96
N VAL A 90 2.20 -1.09 1.37
CA VAL A 90 0.74 -1.10 1.37
C VAL A 90 0.17 0.02 0.52
N PHE A 91 -0.87 -0.33 -0.27
CA PHE A 91 -1.68 0.59 -1.04
C PHE A 91 -3.15 0.39 -0.67
N ASN A 92 -3.84 1.47 -0.31
CA ASN A 92 -5.30 1.56 -0.26
C ASN A 92 -5.74 2.57 -1.32
N LEU A 93 -6.10 2.07 -2.51
CA LEU A 93 -6.40 2.91 -3.67
C LEU A 93 -7.73 3.66 -3.50
N GLY A 94 -7.89 4.75 -4.23
CA GLY A 94 -9.11 5.54 -4.21
C GLY A 94 -8.91 6.95 -3.64
N TYR A 95 -9.93 7.49 -3.03
CA TYR A 95 -9.97 8.86 -2.48
C TYR A 95 -9.96 8.87 -0.94
N LEU A 96 -9.50 9.98 -0.38
CA LEU A 96 -9.51 10.17 1.07
C LEU A 96 -10.96 10.32 1.57
N PRO A 97 -11.44 9.42 2.48
CA PRO A 97 -12.80 9.50 3.00
C PRO A 97 -13.11 10.87 3.63
N ASN A 98 -14.31 11.41 3.33
CA ASN A 98 -14.80 12.72 3.78
C ASN A 98 -14.00 13.93 3.25
N GLN A 99 -13.29 13.77 2.14
CA GLN A 99 -12.61 14.84 1.41
C GLN A 99 -13.13 14.89 -0.04
N ASP A 100 -12.51 15.73 -0.84
CA ASP A 100 -12.83 15.88 -2.27
C ASP A 100 -12.57 14.56 -3.01
N LYS A 101 -13.64 13.95 -3.52
CA LYS A 101 -13.58 12.68 -4.26
C LYS A 101 -12.94 12.79 -5.64
N THR A 102 -12.73 14.03 -6.15
CA THR A 102 -12.01 14.23 -7.41
C THR A 102 -10.52 13.98 -7.27
N ILE A 103 -9.98 14.08 -6.03
CA ILE A 103 -8.61 13.74 -5.70
C ILE A 103 -8.55 12.25 -5.33
N THR A 104 -8.20 11.43 -6.29
CA THR A 104 -8.12 9.97 -6.16
C THR A 104 -6.83 9.46 -6.79
N THR A 105 -6.40 8.25 -6.42
CA THR A 105 -5.31 7.55 -7.09
C THR A 105 -5.61 7.35 -8.57
N LYS A 106 -4.59 7.31 -9.41
CA LYS A 106 -4.72 7.16 -10.86
C LYS A 106 -3.95 5.92 -11.31
N LYS A 107 -4.52 5.20 -12.26
CA LYS A 107 -3.98 3.92 -12.77
C LYS A 107 -2.50 3.99 -13.19
N THR A 108 -2.04 5.09 -13.81
CA THR A 108 -0.65 5.25 -14.26
C THR A 108 0.31 5.43 -13.10
N SER A 109 0.09 6.42 -12.23
CA SER A 109 0.94 6.66 -11.07
C SER A 109 0.93 5.49 -10.09
N THR A 110 -0.22 4.79 -9.95
CA THR A 110 -0.32 3.59 -9.13
C THR A 110 0.51 2.44 -9.72
N LEU A 111 0.45 2.21 -11.04
CA LEU A 111 1.27 1.17 -11.68
C LEU A 111 2.77 1.47 -11.54
N ASP A 112 3.18 2.72 -11.78
CA ASP A 112 4.59 3.14 -11.64
C ASP A 112 5.08 2.92 -10.21
N ALA A 113 4.25 3.24 -9.20
CA ALA A 113 4.55 3.00 -7.80
C ALA A 113 4.64 1.51 -7.44
N ILE A 114 3.77 0.67 -8.00
CA ILE A 114 3.84 -0.80 -7.80
C ILE A 114 5.12 -1.36 -8.40
N GLN A 115 5.53 -0.91 -9.60
CA GLN A 115 6.76 -1.33 -10.23
C GLN A 115 8.00 -0.93 -9.40
N GLN A 116 8.04 0.29 -8.89
CA GLN A 116 9.09 0.73 -7.96
C GLN A 116 9.08 -0.09 -6.67
N SER A 117 7.90 -0.39 -6.12
CA SER A 117 7.77 -1.23 -4.93
C SER A 117 8.38 -2.61 -5.14
N ILE A 118 8.15 -3.24 -6.29
CA ILE A 118 8.72 -4.55 -6.66
C ILE A 118 10.26 -4.51 -6.69
N MET A 119 10.84 -3.41 -7.19
CA MET A 119 12.29 -3.23 -7.21
C MET A 119 12.87 -3.03 -5.81
N LEU A 120 12.21 -2.21 -4.98
CA LEU A 120 12.64 -1.90 -3.61
C LEU A 120 12.47 -3.06 -2.62
N LEU A 121 11.58 -4.00 -2.94
CA LEU A 121 11.17 -5.08 -2.05
C LEU A 121 12.27 -6.10 -1.81
N ASN A 122 12.48 -6.45 -0.56
CA ASN A 122 13.33 -7.57 -0.14
C ASN A 122 12.81 -8.91 -0.65
N LYS A 123 13.71 -9.90 -0.79
CA LYS A 123 13.30 -11.30 -0.90
C LYS A 123 12.47 -11.69 0.33
N GLY A 124 11.31 -12.32 0.09
CA GLY A 124 10.32 -12.65 1.13
C GLY A 124 9.41 -11.51 1.52
N GLY A 125 9.66 -10.29 1.05
CA GLY A 125 8.81 -9.12 1.30
C GLY A 125 7.45 -9.21 0.60
N LEU A 126 6.52 -8.37 1.05
CA LEU A 126 5.12 -8.41 0.66
C LEU A 126 4.60 -7.02 0.25
N ILE A 127 3.96 -6.93 -0.90
CA ILE A 127 3.16 -5.78 -1.30
C ILE A 127 1.69 -6.14 -1.18
N ALA A 128 0.88 -5.26 -0.59
CA ALA A 128 -0.57 -5.39 -0.52
C ALA A 128 -1.23 -4.21 -1.23
N VAL A 129 -1.98 -4.49 -2.30
CA VAL A 129 -2.71 -3.47 -3.08
C VAL A 129 -4.21 -3.72 -2.94
N THR A 130 -4.91 -2.82 -2.23
CA THR A 130 -6.36 -2.90 -2.07
C THR A 130 -7.06 -2.00 -3.08
N PHE A 131 -7.88 -2.62 -3.92
CA PHE A 131 -8.68 -2.00 -4.97
C PHE A 131 -10.10 -1.75 -4.51
N TYR A 132 -10.68 -0.63 -4.97
CA TYR A 132 -12.07 -0.23 -4.70
C TYR A 132 -12.85 -0.01 -5.99
N PRO A 133 -13.29 -1.08 -6.69
CA PRO A 133 -13.92 -1.00 -8.02
C PRO A 133 -15.32 -0.38 -8.01
N GLY A 134 -15.80 0.12 -6.88
CA GLY A 134 -17.12 0.70 -6.72
C GLY A 134 -17.32 2.07 -7.36
N HIS A 135 -16.26 2.73 -7.85
CA HIS A 135 -16.28 4.02 -8.55
C HIS A 135 -15.46 3.94 -9.84
N ALA A 136 -15.66 4.91 -10.74
CA ALA A 136 -15.09 4.88 -12.11
C ALA A 136 -13.57 4.74 -12.12
N GLU A 137 -12.84 5.59 -11.37
CA GLU A 137 -11.37 5.53 -11.32
C GLU A 137 -10.87 4.19 -10.76
N GLY A 138 -11.52 3.67 -9.71
CA GLY A 138 -11.16 2.38 -9.14
C GLY A 138 -11.41 1.21 -10.11
N ALA A 139 -12.44 1.27 -10.94
CA ALA A 139 -12.66 0.30 -12.02
C ALA A 139 -11.55 0.41 -13.07
N CYS A 140 -11.17 1.64 -13.49
CA CYS A 140 -10.06 1.87 -14.40
C CYS A 140 -8.71 1.37 -13.84
N GLU A 141 -8.47 1.52 -12.54
CA GLU A 141 -7.27 0.98 -11.88
C GLU A 141 -7.25 -0.56 -11.98
N VAL A 142 -8.36 -1.22 -11.70
CA VAL A 142 -8.48 -2.68 -11.81
C VAL A 142 -8.19 -3.15 -13.23
N GLU A 143 -8.86 -2.57 -14.24
CA GLU A 143 -8.69 -2.94 -15.65
C GLU A 143 -7.25 -2.75 -16.15
N TYR A 144 -6.56 -1.74 -15.65
CA TYR A 144 -5.23 -1.40 -16.10
C TYR A 144 -4.11 -2.14 -15.36
N ILE A 145 -4.26 -2.37 -14.05
CA ILE A 145 -3.20 -2.90 -13.20
C ILE A 145 -3.24 -4.43 -13.10
N ILE A 146 -4.43 -5.04 -13.03
CA ILE A 146 -4.55 -6.50 -12.86
C ILE A 146 -3.82 -7.28 -13.95
N PRO A 147 -3.94 -6.96 -15.26
CA PRO A 147 -3.20 -7.67 -16.30
C PRO A 147 -1.67 -7.64 -16.10
N TYR A 148 -1.12 -6.52 -15.61
CA TYR A 148 0.29 -6.44 -15.26
C TYR A 148 0.64 -7.39 -14.10
N LEU A 149 -0.15 -7.42 -13.03
CA LEU A 149 0.09 -8.29 -11.89
C LEU A 149 0.01 -9.77 -12.27
N GLU A 150 -0.92 -10.15 -13.14
CA GLU A 150 -1.07 -11.50 -13.68
C GLU A 150 0.12 -11.92 -14.59
N SER A 151 0.79 -10.95 -15.23
CA SER A 151 1.96 -11.18 -16.08
C SER A 151 3.26 -11.42 -15.31
N LEU A 152 3.29 -11.16 -13.99
CA LEU A 152 4.49 -11.34 -13.17
C LEU A 152 4.96 -12.80 -13.17
N CYS A 153 6.26 -13.00 -13.37
CA CYS A 153 6.84 -14.35 -13.46
C CYS A 153 6.65 -15.13 -12.16
N SER A 154 5.93 -16.24 -12.19
CA SER A 154 5.63 -17.08 -11.02
C SER A 154 6.85 -17.75 -10.38
N LYS A 155 8.01 -17.76 -11.05
CA LYS A 155 9.28 -18.20 -10.45
C LYS A 155 9.87 -17.16 -9.48
N HIS A 156 9.51 -15.88 -9.67
CA HIS A 156 10.04 -14.74 -8.91
C HIS A 156 9.00 -14.16 -7.95
N TYR A 157 7.71 -14.27 -8.26
CA TYR A 157 6.63 -13.66 -7.48
C TYR A 157 5.47 -14.65 -7.28
N GLU A 158 4.89 -14.64 -6.08
CA GLU A 158 3.55 -15.19 -5.83
C GLU A 158 2.55 -14.04 -5.81
N VAL A 159 1.49 -14.14 -6.62
CA VAL A 159 0.42 -13.16 -6.69
C VAL A 159 -0.88 -13.81 -6.23
N LEU A 160 -1.47 -13.29 -5.14
CA LEU A 160 -2.68 -13.83 -4.52
C LEU A 160 -3.75 -12.75 -4.47
N ARG A 161 -4.96 -13.04 -4.96
CA ARG A 161 -6.14 -12.18 -4.80
C ARG A 161 -7.02 -12.68 -3.66
N TYR A 162 -7.34 -11.80 -2.72
CA TYR A 162 -8.30 -12.04 -1.65
C TYR A 162 -9.56 -11.23 -1.90
N GLU A 163 -10.68 -11.90 -2.13
CA GLU A 163 -11.95 -11.31 -2.58
C GLU A 163 -13.16 -12.07 -2.05
N PHE A 164 -14.28 -11.36 -1.84
CA PHE A 164 -15.59 -11.97 -1.61
C PHE A 164 -16.33 -12.12 -2.93
N ILE A 165 -16.28 -13.30 -3.55
CA ILE A 165 -16.78 -13.56 -4.91
C ILE A 165 -18.29 -13.33 -5.11
N ASN A 166 -19.06 -13.35 -4.03
CA ASN A 166 -20.51 -13.13 -4.03
C ASN A 166 -20.92 -11.66 -3.73
N LYS A 167 -19.96 -10.72 -3.74
CA LYS A 167 -20.20 -9.29 -3.51
C LYS A 167 -19.75 -8.49 -4.72
N THR A 168 -20.70 -8.05 -5.52
CA THR A 168 -20.42 -7.24 -6.72
C THR A 168 -19.75 -5.91 -6.34
N LYS A 169 -18.68 -5.57 -7.07
CA LYS A 169 -17.92 -4.31 -6.88
C LYS A 169 -17.41 -4.08 -5.45
N SER A 170 -17.26 -5.15 -4.67
CA SER A 170 -16.67 -5.03 -3.33
C SER A 170 -15.16 -4.81 -3.41
N PRO A 171 -14.56 -4.15 -2.41
CA PRO A 171 -13.10 -4.08 -2.31
C PRO A 171 -12.47 -5.47 -2.28
N PHE A 172 -11.30 -5.58 -2.89
CA PHE A 172 -10.45 -6.76 -2.81
C PHE A 172 -8.97 -6.36 -2.71
N THR A 173 -8.12 -7.27 -2.26
CA THR A 173 -6.67 -7.02 -2.18
C THR A 173 -5.91 -8.04 -3.02
N VAL A 174 -4.90 -7.55 -3.74
CA VAL A 174 -3.88 -8.39 -4.35
C VAL A 174 -2.60 -8.29 -3.52
N PHE A 175 -2.07 -9.44 -3.14
CA PHE A 175 -0.78 -9.58 -2.48
C PHE A 175 0.25 -10.02 -3.50
N ILE A 176 1.43 -9.40 -3.47
CA ILE A 176 2.58 -9.75 -4.31
C ILE A 176 3.73 -10.05 -3.36
N LYS A 177 4.19 -11.31 -3.33
CA LYS A 177 5.33 -11.74 -2.53
C LYS A 177 6.53 -12.00 -3.41
N LYS A 178 7.68 -11.39 -3.09
CA LYS A 178 8.94 -11.61 -3.81
C LYS A 178 9.62 -12.88 -3.32
N LEU A 179 9.83 -13.86 -4.21
CA LEU A 179 10.40 -15.17 -3.87
C LEU A 179 11.93 -15.21 -4.01
N ARG A 180 12.48 -14.40 -4.91
CA ARG A 180 13.91 -14.36 -5.23
C ARG A 180 14.40 -12.93 -5.34
N SER A 181 15.68 -12.70 -5.00
CA SER A 181 16.39 -11.48 -5.40
C SER A 181 16.70 -11.58 -6.90
N ASP A 182 16.56 -10.51 -7.62
CA ASP A 182 16.99 -10.39 -9.01
C ASP A 182 18.51 -10.40 -9.09
#